data_3556bc87a7212e74c4b52b82ee43bf38
#
_entry.id   3556bc87a7212e74c4b52b82ee43bf38
#
_cell.length_a   1.000
_cell.length_b   1.000
_cell.length_c   1.000
_cell.angle_alpha   90.00
_cell.angle_beta   90.00
_cell.angle_gamma   90.00
#
_symmetry.space_group_name_H-M   'P 1'
#
loop_
_entity.id
_entity.type
_entity.pdbx_description
1 polymer ?
#
loop_
_entity_poly.entity_id
_entity_poly.type
_entity_poly.pdbx_seq_one_letter_code
_entity_poly.pdbx_strand_id
1 'polypeptide(L)'
;ATGAKGKCTNVVTACATGTHCIGDAFRAIQYGDADVMLAGGTEGAVCPIGIAGFASLTALSTSEDPLRASIPFDKDRGGFVMGEGAGVVVLEELEHAKKRNANILAEVVGYGATADAFHITSPAEDGSGAARAMENAMKEAGVAPAQVDYINAHGTGTHHNDLFETRAIKLAFKDAAKDVKINSTKSMVGHLLGAAGAVEFIVCVKST
;
A
#
# COMPACT_ATOMS: atom_id res chain seq x y z
N ALA A 1 21.08 3.49 -17.10
CA ALA A 1 21.10 4.79 -16.41
C ALA A 1 21.74 4.67 -15.01
N THR A 2 21.39 3.65 -14.23
CA THR A 2 21.87 3.48 -12.85
C THR A 2 23.17 2.69 -12.71
N GLY A 3 23.57 1.92 -13.72
CA GLY A 3 24.70 0.98 -13.64
C GLY A 3 24.43 -0.28 -12.81
N ALA A 4 23.19 -0.46 -12.32
CA ALA A 4 22.81 -1.64 -11.58
C ALA A 4 22.91 -2.91 -12.46
N LYS A 5 23.49 -3.99 -11.91
CA LYS A 5 23.75 -5.25 -12.62
C LYS A 5 23.07 -6.46 -11.97
N GLY A 6 22.35 -6.25 -10.90
CA GLY A 6 21.63 -7.30 -10.18
C GLY A 6 20.33 -7.70 -10.84
N LYS A 7 19.50 -8.39 -10.08
CA LYS A 7 18.17 -8.86 -10.48
C LYS A 7 17.31 -7.69 -10.99
N CYS A 8 16.68 -7.87 -12.14
CA CYS A 8 15.68 -6.97 -12.69
C CYS A 8 14.42 -7.77 -12.96
N THR A 9 13.35 -7.48 -12.24
CA THR A 9 12.07 -8.22 -12.30
C THR A 9 10.89 -7.27 -12.28
N ASN A 10 9.76 -7.79 -12.73
CA ASN A 10 8.48 -7.12 -12.66
C ASN A 10 7.53 -7.94 -11.76
N VAL A 11 6.83 -7.26 -10.87
CA VAL A 11 5.76 -7.82 -10.04
C VAL A 11 4.45 -7.22 -10.49
N VAL A 12 3.41 -8.05 -10.66
CA VAL A 12 2.07 -7.59 -11.02
C VAL A 12 1.06 -8.24 -10.08
N THR A 13 0.54 -7.46 -9.16
CA THR A 13 -0.45 -7.88 -8.16
C THR A 13 -1.55 -6.84 -8.00
N ALA A 14 -2.00 -6.28 -9.13
CA ALA A 14 -3.02 -5.23 -9.18
C ALA A 14 -2.66 -4.05 -8.24
N CYS A 15 -3.57 -3.63 -7.37
CA CYS A 15 -3.35 -2.49 -6.46
C CYS A 15 -2.23 -2.71 -5.43
N ALA A 16 -1.83 -3.95 -5.17
CA ALA A 16 -0.75 -4.29 -4.26
C ALA A 16 0.64 -4.28 -4.91
N THR A 17 0.74 -4.07 -6.23
CA THR A 17 1.99 -4.16 -7.00
C THR A 17 3.12 -3.34 -6.37
N GLY A 18 2.90 -2.07 -6.08
CA GLY A 18 3.92 -1.20 -5.50
C GLY A 18 4.40 -1.68 -4.13
N THR A 19 3.49 -2.11 -3.28
CA THR A 19 3.82 -2.65 -1.95
C THR A 19 4.57 -3.97 -2.04
N HIS A 20 4.14 -4.90 -2.92
CA HIS A 20 4.84 -6.16 -3.13
C HIS A 20 6.23 -5.96 -3.71
N CYS A 21 6.39 -5.03 -4.66
CA CYS A 21 7.70 -4.72 -5.25
C CYS A 21 8.69 -4.21 -4.19
N ILE A 22 8.23 -3.34 -3.28
CA ILE A 22 9.04 -2.86 -2.15
C ILE A 22 9.33 -4.00 -1.16
N GLY A 23 8.35 -4.84 -0.86
CA GLY A 23 8.51 -5.99 0.02
C GLY A 23 9.49 -7.03 -0.52
N ASP A 24 9.42 -7.35 -1.81
CA ASP A 24 10.37 -8.27 -2.45
C ASP A 24 11.78 -7.71 -2.49
N ALA A 25 11.93 -6.40 -2.70
CA ALA A 25 13.23 -5.73 -2.63
C ALA A 25 13.80 -5.73 -1.19
N PHE A 26 12.95 -5.50 -0.19
CA PHE A 26 13.30 -5.64 1.23
C PHE A 26 13.82 -7.05 1.53
N ARG A 27 13.12 -8.11 1.07
CA ARG A 27 13.57 -9.50 1.23
C ARG A 27 14.90 -9.78 0.54
N ALA A 28 15.10 -9.29 -0.69
CA ALA A 28 16.35 -9.47 -1.41
C ALA A 28 17.54 -8.89 -0.64
N ILE A 29 17.38 -7.71 -0.04
CA ILE A 29 18.41 -7.08 0.81
C ILE A 29 18.59 -7.88 2.10
N GLN A 30 17.50 -8.26 2.76
CA GLN A 30 17.54 -9.02 4.02
C GLN A 30 18.25 -10.38 3.85
N TYR A 31 18.11 -11.03 2.69
CA TYR A 31 18.76 -12.30 2.38
C TYR A 31 20.20 -12.14 1.84
N GLY A 32 20.66 -10.91 1.64
CA GLY A 32 22.01 -10.63 1.13
C GLY A 32 22.16 -10.82 -0.38
N ASP A 33 21.04 -10.86 -1.13
CA ASP A 33 21.06 -10.95 -2.58
C ASP A 33 21.49 -9.62 -3.24
N ALA A 34 21.32 -8.51 -2.53
CA ALA A 34 21.72 -7.17 -2.97
C ALA A 34 21.93 -6.23 -1.79
N ASP A 35 22.88 -5.30 -1.90
CA ASP A 35 23.08 -4.21 -0.94
C ASP A 35 22.10 -3.04 -1.19
N VAL A 36 21.71 -2.83 -2.45
CA VAL A 36 20.85 -1.72 -2.88
C VAL A 36 19.85 -2.21 -3.92
N MET A 37 18.58 -1.85 -3.73
CA MET A 37 17.50 -2.14 -4.66
C MET A 37 16.70 -0.87 -5.00
N LEU A 38 16.35 -0.72 -6.28
CA LEU A 38 15.35 0.24 -6.73
C LEU A 38 14.01 -0.48 -6.81
N ALA A 39 13.01 -0.01 -6.09
CA ALA A 39 11.71 -0.65 -6.02
C ALA A 39 10.59 0.38 -6.08
N GLY A 40 9.44 0.00 -6.60
CA GLY A 40 8.31 0.90 -6.68
C GLY A 40 7.18 0.38 -7.58
N GLY A 41 6.33 1.30 -7.98
CA GLY A 41 5.22 1.03 -8.89
C GLY A 41 4.92 2.23 -9.76
N THR A 42 4.37 1.97 -10.94
CA THR A 42 3.94 2.99 -11.90
C THR A 42 2.63 2.55 -12.53
N GLU A 43 1.78 3.51 -12.84
CA GLU A 43 0.49 3.27 -13.49
C GLU A 43 0.09 4.42 -14.41
N GLY A 44 -0.46 4.07 -15.58
CA GLY A 44 -0.98 5.00 -16.57
C GLY A 44 -2.26 4.42 -17.19
N ALA A 45 -3.25 4.09 -16.36
CA ALA A 45 -4.46 3.37 -16.76
C ALA A 45 -5.67 4.29 -17.00
N VAL A 46 -5.54 5.61 -16.92
CA VAL A 46 -6.64 6.56 -17.20
C VAL A 46 -6.81 6.71 -18.70
N CYS A 47 -7.36 5.68 -19.31
CA CYS A 47 -7.66 5.59 -20.73
C CYS A 47 -9.05 4.95 -20.93
N PRO A 48 -9.65 5.08 -22.13
CA PRO A 48 -11.03 4.61 -22.35
C PRO A 48 -11.26 3.15 -21.93
N ILE A 49 -10.33 2.25 -22.24
CA ILE A 49 -10.46 0.82 -21.90
C ILE A 49 -10.31 0.57 -20.39
N GLY A 50 -9.41 1.28 -19.72
CA GLY A 50 -9.24 1.20 -18.26
C GLY A 50 -10.48 1.67 -17.52
N ILE A 51 -11.02 2.84 -17.92
CA ILE A 51 -12.24 3.39 -17.34
C ILE A 51 -13.43 2.45 -17.60
N ALA A 52 -13.60 1.96 -18.83
CA ALA A 52 -14.68 1.04 -19.18
C ALA A 52 -14.62 -0.26 -18.37
N GLY A 53 -13.42 -0.82 -18.17
CA GLY A 53 -13.21 -2.01 -17.37
C GLY A 53 -13.66 -1.84 -15.91
N PHE A 54 -13.21 -0.78 -15.24
CA PHE A 54 -13.59 -0.52 -13.84
C PHE A 54 -15.04 -0.03 -13.70
N ALA A 55 -15.58 0.68 -14.70
CA ALA A 55 -16.99 1.03 -14.74
C ALA A 55 -17.89 -0.20 -14.82
N SER A 56 -17.49 -1.22 -15.62
CA SER A 56 -18.21 -2.49 -15.71
C SER A 56 -18.24 -3.26 -14.39
N LEU A 57 -17.26 -3.06 -13.52
CA LEU A 57 -17.22 -3.61 -12.16
C LEU A 57 -18.03 -2.78 -11.16
N THR A 58 -18.64 -1.66 -11.58
CA THR A 58 -19.32 -0.70 -10.69
C THR A 58 -18.43 -0.22 -9.53
N ALA A 59 -17.12 -0.14 -9.76
CA ALA A 59 -16.13 0.19 -8.75
C ALA A 59 -15.77 1.68 -8.70
N LEU A 60 -16.10 2.43 -9.77
CA LEU A 60 -15.76 3.85 -9.85
C LEU A 60 -16.80 4.73 -9.16
N SER A 61 -16.34 5.83 -8.58
CA SER A 61 -17.20 6.89 -8.08
C SER A 61 -18.00 7.52 -9.23
N THR A 62 -19.29 7.72 -9.00
CA THR A 62 -20.20 8.40 -9.92
C THR A 62 -20.57 9.81 -9.44
N SER A 63 -19.85 10.33 -8.43
CA SER A 63 -20.09 11.68 -7.91
C SER A 63 -19.79 12.73 -8.98
N GLU A 64 -20.72 13.66 -9.18
CA GLU A 64 -20.53 14.83 -10.04
C GLU A 64 -19.79 15.96 -9.33
N ASP A 65 -19.68 15.90 -7.99
CA ASP A 65 -18.91 16.86 -7.21
C ASP A 65 -17.46 16.38 -7.06
N PRO A 66 -16.47 17.07 -7.67
CA PRO A 66 -15.06 16.69 -7.58
C PRO A 66 -14.53 16.65 -6.15
N LEU A 67 -15.08 17.48 -5.24
CA LEU A 67 -14.66 17.53 -3.83
C LEU A 67 -15.22 16.37 -3.01
N ARG A 68 -16.21 15.64 -3.55
CA ARG A 68 -16.87 14.49 -2.93
C ARG A 68 -16.66 13.19 -3.72
N ALA A 69 -15.82 13.21 -4.76
CA ALA A 69 -15.62 12.05 -5.63
C ALA A 69 -14.76 10.97 -4.97
N SER A 70 -13.70 11.35 -4.24
CA SER A 70 -12.82 10.43 -3.53
C SER A 70 -12.90 10.66 -2.01
N ILE A 71 -13.78 9.93 -1.34
CA ILE A 71 -14.09 10.09 0.08
C ILE A 71 -13.99 8.76 0.85
N PRO A 72 -12.79 8.17 0.95
CA PRO A 72 -12.58 6.93 1.68
C PRO A 72 -13.13 6.99 3.10
N PHE A 73 -13.75 5.89 3.53
CA PHE A 73 -14.36 5.70 4.86
C PHE A 73 -15.58 6.59 5.16
N ASP A 74 -15.95 7.52 4.28
CA ASP A 74 -17.18 8.31 4.43
C ASP A 74 -18.42 7.41 4.27
N LYS A 75 -19.51 7.76 4.95
CA LYS A 75 -20.79 7.02 4.84
C LYS A 75 -21.40 7.11 3.44
N ASP A 76 -21.15 8.21 2.75
CA ASP A 76 -21.69 8.51 1.41
C ASP A 76 -20.72 8.11 0.28
N ARG A 77 -19.63 7.36 0.59
CA ARG A 77 -18.70 6.87 -0.41
C ARG A 77 -19.37 5.97 -1.43
N GLY A 78 -18.95 6.04 -2.68
CA GLY A 78 -19.62 5.32 -3.77
C GLY A 78 -18.67 4.69 -4.79
N GLY A 79 -17.39 4.51 -4.47
CA GLY A 79 -16.39 3.97 -5.38
C GLY A 79 -15.08 4.76 -5.34
N PHE A 80 -14.11 4.35 -6.15
CA PHE A 80 -12.84 5.07 -6.23
C PHE A 80 -12.75 5.97 -7.46
N VAL A 81 -11.86 6.94 -7.41
CA VAL A 81 -11.45 7.76 -8.56
C VAL A 81 -10.13 7.19 -9.08
N MET A 82 -10.05 6.88 -10.37
CA MET A 82 -8.79 6.44 -10.98
C MET A 82 -7.78 7.59 -10.99
N GLY A 83 -6.54 7.27 -10.61
CA GLY A 83 -5.39 8.16 -10.71
C GLY A 83 -4.25 7.51 -11.48
N GLU A 84 -3.27 8.30 -11.87
CA GLU A 84 -2.04 7.88 -12.53
C GLU A 84 -0.84 8.42 -11.78
N GLY A 85 0.28 7.73 -11.87
CA GLY A 85 1.51 8.19 -11.27
C GLY A 85 2.58 7.12 -11.14
N ALA A 86 3.63 7.48 -10.43
CA ALA A 86 4.75 6.58 -10.13
C ALA A 86 5.37 6.94 -8.78
N GLY A 87 5.80 5.91 -8.07
CA GLY A 87 6.64 6.03 -6.89
C GLY A 87 7.79 5.04 -6.97
N VAL A 88 9.01 5.53 -6.78
CA VAL A 88 10.22 4.68 -6.74
C VAL A 88 11.06 5.07 -5.54
N VAL A 89 11.49 4.07 -4.80
CA VAL A 89 12.36 4.23 -3.64
C VAL A 89 13.67 3.49 -3.84
N VAL A 90 14.69 3.98 -3.16
CA VAL A 90 15.98 3.29 -3.02
C VAL A 90 15.97 2.62 -1.65
N LEU A 91 15.95 1.30 -1.63
CA LEU A 91 16.20 0.52 -0.42
C LEU A 91 17.67 0.15 -0.37
N GLU A 92 18.25 0.23 0.81
CA GLU A 92 19.68 -0.01 1.00
C GLU A 92 19.90 -0.70 2.35
N GLU A 93 20.83 -1.65 2.38
CA GLU A 93 21.24 -2.29 3.62
C GLU A 93 21.78 -1.24 4.60
N LEU A 94 21.38 -1.35 5.87
CA LEU A 94 21.59 -0.28 6.85
C LEU A 94 23.07 0.06 7.08
N GLU A 95 23.94 -0.94 7.23
CA GLU A 95 25.37 -0.71 7.47
C GLU A 95 26.07 -0.22 6.20
N HIS A 96 25.62 -0.67 5.03
CA HIS A 96 26.07 -0.14 3.74
C HIS A 96 25.75 1.35 3.62
N ALA A 97 24.53 1.76 3.95
CA ALA A 97 24.09 3.16 3.94
C ALA A 97 24.87 4.02 4.95
N LYS A 98 25.05 3.54 6.19
CA LYS A 98 25.85 4.21 7.22
C LYS A 98 27.31 4.39 6.80
N LYS A 99 27.93 3.36 6.22
CA LYS A 99 29.33 3.38 5.79
C LYS A 99 29.63 4.49 4.77
N ARG A 100 28.67 4.85 3.93
CA ARG A 100 28.79 5.94 2.97
C ARG A 100 28.19 7.27 3.43
N ASN A 101 27.77 7.37 4.70
CA ASN A 101 27.09 8.52 5.28
C ASN A 101 25.82 8.94 4.49
N ALA A 102 25.00 7.96 4.11
CA ALA A 102 23.75 8.22 3.41
C ALA A 102 22.78 9.03 4.30
N ASN A 103 21.97 9.87 3.64
CA ASN A 103 20.81 10.48 4.31
C ASN A 103 19.68 9.46 4.40
N ILE A 104 19.59 8.75 5.53
CA ILE A 104 18.57 7.74 5.79
C ILE A 104 17.29 8.46 6.21
N LEU A 105 16.20 8.21 5.48
CA LEU A 105 14.90 8.85 5.74
C LEU A 105 14.05 8.03 6.72
N ALA A 106 14.10 6.71 6.61
CA ALA A 106 13.38 5.77 7.47
C ALA A 106 14.02 4.38 7.35
N GLU A 107 13.63 3.47 8.23
CA GLU A 107 14.01 2.06 8.18
C GLU A 107 12.78 1.19 7.91
N VAL A 108 12.89 0.26 6.97
CA VAL A 108 11.86 -0.77 6.73
C VAL A 108 12.18 -1.94 7.64
N VAL A 109 11.30 -2.21 8.58
CA VAL A 109 11.55 -3.20 9.65
C VAL A 109 10.63 -4.42 9.59
N GLY A 110 9.61 -4.39 8.73
CA GLY A 110 8.69 -5.53 8.59
C GLY A 110 7.87 -5.48 7.32
N TYR A 111 7.49 -6.65 6.85
CA TYR A 111 6.66 -6.85 5.67
C TYR A 111 5.67 -7.99 5.86
N GLY A 112 4.42 -7.78 5.48
CA GLY A 112 3.38 -8.80 5.50
C GLY A 112 2.65 -8.88 4.17
N ALA A 113 2.56 -10.09 3.63
CA ALA A 113 1.79 -10.40 2.44
C ALA A 113 0.96 -11.66 2.69
N THR A 114 -0.31 -11.61 2.32
CA THR A 114 -1.28 -12.69 2.53
C THR A 114 -2.27 -12.73 1.37
N ALA A 115 -3.02 -13.81 1.29
CA ALA A 115 -4.17 -13.94 0.41
C ALA A 115 -5.41 -14.35 1.22
N ASP A 116 -6.57 -13.89 0.78
CA ASP A 116 -7.84 -14.22 1.46
C ASP A 116 -8.33 -15.63 1.17
N ALA A 117 -7.99 -16.20 0.01
CA ALA A 117 -8.52 -17.46 -0.48
C ALA A 117 -10.07 -17.51 -0.45
N PHE A 118 -10.71 -16.38 -0.79
CA PHE A 118 -12.14 -16.19 -0.70
C PHE A 118 -12.79 -15.93 -2.06
N HIS A 119 -12.43 -14.84 -2.74
CA HIS A 119 -13.01 -14.42 -4.00
C HIS A 119 -11.95 -13.76 -4.89
N ILE A 120 -12.19 -13.72 -6.22
CA ILE A 120 -11.23 -13.17 -7.20
C ILE A 120 -10.93 -11.68 -6.93
N THR A 121 -11.95 -10.89 -6.58
CA THR A 121 -11.83 -9.43 -6.43
C THR A 121 -12.34 -8.89 -5.10
N SER A 122 -13.29 -9.59 -4.45
CA SER A 122 -13.87 -9.14 -3.19
C SER A 122 -13.01 -9.60 -2.02
N PRO A 123 -12.66 -8.71 -1.07
CA PRO A 123 -11.98 -9.11 0.16
C PRO A 123 -12.88 -9.99 1.02
N ALA A 124 -12.26 -10.80 1.89
CA ALA A 124 -12.99 -11.59 2.88
C ALA A 124 -13.74 -10.67 3.86
N GLU A 125 -15.01 -10.97 4.08
CA GLU A 125 -15.90 -10.10 4.85
C GLU A 125 -15.47 -9.89 6.31
N ASP A 126 -14.77 -10.86 6.87
CA ASP A 126 -14.25 -10.81 8.24
C ASP A 126 -12.96 -9.97 8.35
N GLY A 127 -12.33 -9.60 7.22
CA GLY A 127 -11.09 -8.84 7.17
C GLY A 127 -9.84 -9.63 7.61
N SER A 128 -9.95 -10.94 7.78
CA SER A 128 -8.87 -11.77 8.35
C SER A 128 -7.60 -11.78 7.51
N GLY A 129 -7.70 -11.73 6.18
CA GLY A 129 -6.53 -11.69 5.29
C GLY A 129 -5.68 -10.45 5.49
N ALA A 130 -6.30 -9.27 5.45
CA ALA A 130 -5.61 -8.01 5.69
C ALA A 130 -5.10 -7.90 7.14
N ALA A 131 -5.87 -8.40 8.13
CA ALA A 131 -5.42 -8.46 9.52
C ALA A 131 -4.14 -9.27 9.66
N ARG A 132 -4.07 -10.47 9.06
CA ARG A 132 -2.85 -11.31 9.06
C ARG A 132 -1.66 -10.62 8.41
N ALA A 133 -1.85 -9.83 7.33
CA ALA A 133 -0.78 -9.09 6.70
C ALA A 133 -0.19 -8.04 7.67
N MET A 134 -1.04 -7.28 8.35
CA MET A 134 -0.62 -6.31 9.38
C MET A 134 0.07 -7.00 10.56
N GLU A 135 -0.49 -8.09 11.08
CA GLU A 135 0.08 -8.87 12.18
C GLU A 135 1.46 -9.44 11.81
N ASN A 136 1.63 -9.97 10.58
CA ASN A 136 2.90 -10.49 10.10
C ASN A 136 3.97 -9.38 10.03
N ALA A 137 3.63 -8.21 9.50
CA ALA A 137 4.54 -7.07 9.43
C ALA A 137 4.95 -6.59 10.83
N MET A 138 4.00 -6.42 11.76
CA MET A 138 4.29 -6.05 13.15
C MET A 138 5.13 -7.10 13.88
N LYS A 139 4.83 -8.39 13.68
CA LYS A 139 5.58 -9.50 14.25
C LYS A 139 7.03 -9.51 13.78
N GLU A 140 7.26 -9.31 12.50
CA GLU A 140 8.61 -9.24 11.94
C GLU A 140 9.38 -8.03 12.48
N ALA A 141 8.73 -6.88 12.55
CA ALA A 141 9.28 -5.65 13.09
C ALA A 141 9.55 -5.73 14.62
N GLY A 142 8.97 -6.70 15.32
CA GLY A 142 9.06 -6.80 16.77
C GLY A 142 8.29 -5.68 17.49
N VAL A 143 7.28 -5.09 16.86
CA VAL A 143 6.46 -4.01 17.43
C VAL A 143 5.09 -4.51 17.85
N ALA A 144 4.59 -3.98 18.96
CA ALA A 144 3.22 -4.21 19.40
C ALA A 144 2.25 -3.25 18.68
N PRO A 145 0.96 -3.60 18.53
CA PRO A 145 -0.04 -2.70 17.92
C PRO A 145 -0.07 -1.29 18.50
N ALA A 146 0.13 -1.16 19.81
CA ALA A 146 0.13 0.14 20.49
C ALA A 146 1.36 1.03 20.19
N GLN A 147 2.35 0.50 19.48
CA GLN A 147 3.55 1.24 19.06
C GLN A 147 3.43 1.77 17.63
N VAL A 148 2.32 1.48 16.96
CA VAL A 148 2.05 1.98 15.61
C VAL A 148 1.24 3.27 15.73
N ASP A 149 1.83 4.37 15.28
CA ASP A 149 1.22 5.70 15.37
C ASP A 149 0.32 6.02 14.18
N TYR A 150 0.60 5.44 13.00
CA TYR A 150 -0.06 5.79 11.76
C TYR A 150 -0.26 4.61 10.82
N ILE A 151 -1.42 4.56 10.17
CA ILE A 151 -1.76 3.66 9.08
C ILE A 151 -2.16 4.48 7.86
N ASN A 152 -1.44 4.33 6.76
CA ASN A 152 -1.90 4.73 5.45
C ASN A 152 -2.73 3.58 4.88
N ALA A 153 -4.05 3.70 4.97
CA ALA A 153 -4.96 2.63 4.61
C ALA A 153 -5.10 2.46 3.09
N HIS A 154 -5.50 1.28 2.65
CA HIS A 154 -5.91 1.09 1.26
C HIS A 154 -7.06 2.02 0.91
N GLY A 155 -8.13 2.04 1.71
CA GLY A 155 -9.14 3.08 1.72
C GLY A 155 -9.55 3.55 0.33
N THR A 156 -10.19 2.69 -0.46
CA THR A 156 -10.53 2.99 -1.86
C THR A 156 -11.77 3.88 -2.02
N GLY A 157 -12.59 3.99 -0.99
CA GLY A 157 -13.92 4.59 -1.09
C GLY A 157 -14.99 3.64 -1.62
N THR A 158 -14.67 2.36 -1.84
CA THR A 158 -15.67 1.35 -2.14
C THR A 158 -16.35 0.86 -0.85
N HIS A 159 -17.63 0.46 -0.96
CA HIS A 159 -18.38 0.01 0.22
C HIS A 159 -17.70 -1.14 0.93
N HIS A 160 -17.32 -2.19 0.20
CA HIS A 160 -16.78 -3.42 0.77
C HIS A 160 -15.36 -3.23 1.31
N ASN A 161 -14.46 -2.62 0.53
CA ASN A 161 -13.09 -2.44 0.98
C ASN A 161 -13.02 -1.70 2.31
N ASP A 162 -13.64 -0.53 2.39
CA ASP A 162 -13.49 0.33 3.57
C ASP A 162 -14.15 -0.29 4.82
N LEU A 163 -15.26 -1.02 4.62
CA LEU A 163 -15.89 -1.76 5.71
C LEU A 163 -14.99 -2.91 6.22
N PHE A 164 -14.45 -3.71 5.30
CA PHE A 164 -13.69 -4.91 5.67
C PHE A 164 -12.27 -4.55 6.13
N GLU A 165 -11.67 -3.51 5.57
CA GLU A 165 -10.40 -2.97 6.07
C GLU A 165 -10.55 -2.40 7.49
N THR A 166 -11.66 -1.72 7.77
CA THR A 166 -11.99 -1.28 9.14
C THR A 166 -12.08 -2.47 10.11
N ARG A 167 -12.68 -3.59 9.69
CA ARG A 167 -12.71 -4.82 10.49
C ARG A 167 -11.31 -5.40 10.68
N ALA A 168 -10.52 -5.46 9.61
CA ALA A 168 -9.14 -5.95 9.65
C ALA A 168 -8.26 -5.17 10.63
N ILE A 169 -8.34 -3.83 10.59
CA ILE A 169 -7.62 -2.97 11.53
C ILE A 169 -8.03 -3.26 12.96
N LYS A 170 -9.34 -3.37 13.23
CA LYS A 170 -9.84 -3.71 14.57
C LYS A 170 -9.39 -5.08 15.05
N LEU A 171 -9.30 -6.07 14.16
CA LEU A 171 -8.78 -7.41 14.48
C LEU A 171 -7.29 -7.38 14.83
N ALA A 172 -6.47 -6.73 14.00
CA ALA A 172 -5.02 -6.68 14.18
C ALA A 172 -4.60 -5.81 15.36
N PHE A 173 -5.26 -4.67 15.55
CA PHE A 173 -4.86 -3.66 16.54
C PHE A 173 -5.63 -3.76 17.87
N LYS A 174 -6.78 -4.43 17.90
CA LYS A 174 -7.62 -4.61 19.10
C LYS A 174 -7.93 -3.25 19.76
N ASP A 175 -7.59 -3.08 21.02
CA ASP A 175 -7.81 -1.83 21.74
C ASP A 175 -7.01 -0.66 21.21
N ALA A 176 -5.79 -0.90 20.67
CA ALA A 176 -4.95 0.12 20.05
C ALA A 176 -5.55 0.72 18.76
N ALA A 177 -6.53 0.06 18.15
CA ALA A 177 -7.25 0.59 16.99
C ALA A 177 -7.97 1.93 17.24
N LYS A 178 -8.17 2.32 18.50
CA LYS A 178 -8.80 3.59 18.89
C LYS A 178 -7.84 4.76 18.86
N ASP A 179 -6.54 4.49 19.00
CA ASP A 179 -5.50 5.50 19.19
C ASP A 179 -4.68 5.74 17.93
N VAL A 180 -4.52 4.72 17.08
CA VAL A 180 -3.77 4.80 15.82
C VAL A 180 -4.42 5.79 14.85
N LYS A 181 -3.61 6.65 14.24
CA LYS A 181 -4.09 7.60 13.22
C LYS A 181 -4.22 6.91 11.88
N ILE A 182 -5.36 7.11 11.23
CA ILE A 182 -5.68 6.41 9.96
C ILE A 182 -6.17 7.42 8.95
N ASN A 183 -5.62 7.39 7.74
CA ASN A 183 -6.22 8.03 6.58
C ASN A 183 -5.99 7.19 5.31
N SER A 184 -6.55 7.62 4.20
CA SER A 184 -6.21 7.12 2.87
C SER A 184 -5.72 8.28 2.00
N THR A 185 -4.51 8.15 1.47
CA THR A 185 -3.93 9.10 0.50
C THR A 185 -4.78 9.19 -0.78
N LYS A 186 -5.60 8.19 -1.06
CA LYS A 186 -6.51 8.18 -2.21
C LYS A 186 -7.56 9.29 -2.16
N SER A 187 -7.83 9.87 -0.99
CA SER A 187 -8.66 11.06 -0.87
C SER A 187 -8.06 12.28 -1.57
N MET A 188 -6.73 12.30 -1.77
CA MET A 188 -6.00 13.43 -2.34
C MET A 188 -5.57 13.17 -3.79
N VAL A 189 -5.20 11.95 -4.14
CA VAL A 189 -4.59 11.62 -5.43
C VAL A 189 -5.39 10.61 -6.26
N GLY A 190 -6.49 10.09 -5.73
CA GLY A 190 -7.22 8.98 -6.32
C GLY A 190 -6.49 7.64 -6.13
N HIS A 191 -7.01 6.62 -6.80
CA HIS A 191 -6.44 5.28 -6.75
C HIS A 191 -5.47 5.07 -7.93
N LEU A 192 -4.18 5.08 -7.66
CA LEU A 192 -3.12 4.92 -8.65
C LEU A 192 -2.84 3.44 -9.00
N LEU A 193 -3.76 2.53 -8.67
CA LEU A 193 -3.67 1.10 -8.99
C LEU A 193 -2.28 0.52 -8.63
N GLY A 194 -1.51 0.07 -9.63
CA GLY A 194 -0.18 -0.51 -9.40
C GLY A 194 0.85 0.44 -8.79
N ALA A 195 0.69 1.75 -8.94
CA ALA A 195 1.54 2.76 -8.32
C ALA A 195 1.13 3.10 -6.88
N ALA A 196 -0.12 2.80 -6.48
CA ALA A 196 -0.70 3.27 -5.22
C ALA A 196 0.17 2.95 -4.00
N GLY A 197 0.53 1.67 -3.81
CA GLY A 197 1.32 1.26 -2.65
C GLY A 197 2.70 1.90 -2.56
N ALA A 198 3.33 2.20 -3.70
CA ALA A 198 4.64 2.86 -3.72
C ALA A 198 4.54 4.35 -3.33
N VAL A 199 3.52 5.04 -3.83
CA VAL A 199 3.26 6.45 -3.47
C VAL A 199 2.86 6.55 -2.00
N GLU A 200 1.99 5.66 -1.52
CA GLU A 200 1.55 5.59 -0.12
C GLU A 200 2.72 5.27 0.83
N PHE A 201 3.64 4.38 0.41
CA PHE A 201 4.88 4.14 1.16
C PHE A 201 5.73 5.42 1.29
N ILE A 202 5.89 6.18 0.20
CA ILE A 202 6.62 7.46 0.24
C ILE A 202 5.92 8.46 1.17
N VAL A 203 4.59 8.50 1.16
CA VAL A 203 3.82 9.34 2.09
C VAL A 203 4.11 8.93 3.54
N CYS A 204 4.09 7.64 3.87
CA CYS A 204 4.45 7.16 5.19
C CYS A 204 5.85 7.64 5.60
N VAL A 205 6.87 7.42 4.76
CA VAL A 205 8.26 7.86 5.01
C VAL A 205 8.38 9.37 5.22
N LYS A 206 7.51 10.16 4.59
CA LYS A 206 7.52 11.63 4.72
C LYS A 206 6.70 12.14 5.90
N SER A 207 5.94 11.28 6.55
CA SER A 207 5.08 11.61 7.70
C SER A 207 5.74 11.29 9.04
N THR A 208 6.93 10.66 9.00
CA THR A 208 7.76 10.30 10.18
C THR A 208 8.71 11.42 10.62
#